data_df3a05d201c5ae1babe2fcb154b26513
#
_entry.id   df3a05d201c5ae1babe2fcb154b26513
#
_cell.length_a   1.000
_cell.length_b   1.000
_cell.length_c   1.000
_cell.angle_alpha   90.00
_cell.angle_beta   90.00
_cell.angle_gamma   90.00
#
_symmetry.space_group_name_H-M   'P 1'
#
loop_
_entity.id
_entity.type
_entity.pdbx_description
1 polymer ?
#
loop_
_entity_poly.entity_id
_entity_poly.type
_entity_poly.pdbx_seq_one_letter_code
_entity_poly.pdbx_strand_id
1 'polypeptide(L)'
;MCNAYASLTDADGRLRCEWNNTRTATGRLSSSNPNLQAVGRAEHSAGAGEEELATFNLRAAFVAPPGKVLLAVDYSQIELRTLAHLTRDEKLCGVLRVAGDGGDVFKMIWNLSRDAPRDAPVSAEDRDKAKRTVYGVLYGQGVAGLAEKLACSTDAAKGLIDALFRTFPGLKRFVVATKERARATKSAELPSGRHRPLPGIDAAAASARAEAERKAMNTLVQGTAADMMKTAMARWFAAISPAPAASASASAISPGGAEGDAHADVRGKADPTRARLIAQIHDELLFECDDARECVNRVAALAKVCMERAAKVSVPTPVKVSVGRDWATMTPLGEFSARYGTA
;
A
#
# COMPACT_ATOMS: atom_id res chain seq x y z
N MET A 1 7.54 4.83 24.78
CA MET A 1 7.88 4.52 23.35
C MET A 1 9.16 5.25 22.91
N CYS A 2 9.30 6.57 23.11
CA CYS A 2 10.48 7.33 22.68
C CYS A 2 11.79 6.81 23.31
N ASN A 3 11.81 6.53 24.61
CA ASN A 3 13.01 6.00 25.30
C ASN A 3 13.47 4.65 24.72
N ALA A 4 12.51 3.81 24.26
CA ALA A 4 12.84 2.52 23.64
C ALA A 4 13.49 2.67 22.26
N TYR A 5 13.13 3.70 21.49
CA TYR A 5 13.82 3.97 20.22
C TYR A 5 15.20 4.58 20.44
N ALA A 6 15.33 5.50 21.40
CA ALA A 6 16.61 6.13 21.70
C ALA A 6 17.68 5.10 22.16
N SER A 7 17.28 4.09 22.94
CA SER A 7 18.21 3.04 23.42
C SER A 7 18.64 2.05 22.31
N LEU A 8 17.97 2.05 21.16
CA LEU A 8 18.26 1.18 20.01
C LEU A 8 19.01 1.90 18.89
N THR A 9 19.37 3.17 19.12
CA THR A 9 20.14 3.97 18.16
C THR A 9 21.63 3.58 18.26
N ASP A 10 22.27 3.33 17.11
CA ASP A 10 23.69 3.01 17.05
C ASP A 10 24.58 4.26 17.25
N ALA A 11 25.91 4.05 17.27
CA ALA A 11 26.89 5.13 17.46
C ALA A 11 26.83 6.19 16.35
N ASP A 12 26.33 5.86 15.17
CA ASP A 12 26.15 6.77 14.04
C ASP A 12 24.81 7.53 14.11
N GLY A 13 24.04 7.36 15.19
CA GLY A 13 22.71 7.94 15.35
C GLY A 13 21.63 7.27 14.50
N ARG A 14 21.88 6.05 13.99
CA ARG A 14 20.93 5.32 13.14
C ARG A 14 20.17 4.27 13.92
N LEU A 15 18.88 4.20 13.62
CA LEU A 15 18.00 3.16 14.11
C LEU A 15 17.89 2.05 13.06
N ARG A 16 18.29 0.84 13.45
CA ARG A 16 18.22 -0.34 12.58
C ARG A 16 17.20 -1.33 13.13
N CYS A 17 16.33 -1.84 12.26
CA CYS A 17 15.36 -2.85 12.63
C CYS A 17 15.60 -4.16 11.86
N GLU A 18 15.02 -5.23 12.36
CA GLU A 18 14.98 -6.50 11.66
C GLU A 18 13.80 -6.54 10.70
N TRP A 19 14.03 -6.94 9.44
CA TRP A 19 12.99 -7.11 8.45
C TRP A 19 12.64 -8.60 8.28
N ASN A 20 11.37 -8.93 8.46
CA ASN A 20 10.89 -10.30 8.40
C ASN A 20 10.01 -10.50 7.16
N ASN A 21 10.47 -11.38 6.24
CA ASN A 21 9.80 -11.65 4.97
C ASN A 21 8.63 -12.63 5.06
N THR A 22 8.60 -13.48 6.10
CA THR A 22 7.72 -14.66 6.18
C THR A 22 6.82 -14.66 7.42
N ARG A 23 6.89 -13.63 8.25
CA ARG A 23 6.20 -13.58 9.54
C ARG A 23 4.70 -13.31 9.43
N THR A 24 4.26 -12.65 8.36
CA THR A 24 2.85 -12.35 8.14
C THR A 24 2.19 -13.36 7.22
N ALA A 25 0.98 -13.77 7.55
CA ALA A 25 0.23 -14.76 6.76
C ALA A 25 -0.16 -14.27 5.36
N THR A 26 -0.23 -12.96 5.11
CA THR A 26 -0.50 -12.36 3.80
C THR A 26 0.76 -12.17 2.96
N GLY A 27 1.95 -12.38 3.53
CA GLY A 27 3.23 -12.16 2.86
C GLY A 27 3.71 -10.71 2.90
N ARG A 28 3.05 -9.82 3.65
CA ARG A 28 3.59 -8.48 3.94
C ARG A 28 4.91 -8.60 4.70
N LEU A 29 5.82 -7.65 4.47
CA LEU A 29 6.96 -7.46 5.35
C LEU A 29 6.48 -7.04 6.74
N SER A 30 7.21 -7.45 7.75
CA SER A 30 7.07 -6.90 9.11
C SER A 30 8.44 -6.51 9.65
N SER A 31 8.47 -5.54 10.55
CA SER A 31 9.68 -5.12 11.23
C SER A 31 9.61 -5.42 12.73
N SER A 32 10.75 -5.72 13.33
CA SER A 32 10.92 -5.94 14.77
C SER A 32 12.26 -5.35 15.23
N ASN A 33 12.40 -5.12 16.50
CA ASN A 33 13.63 -4.63 17.16
C ASN A 33 14.23 -3.36 16.51
N PRO A 34 13.46 -2.25 16.42
CA PRO A 34 12.07 -2.00 16.78
C PRO A 34 11.08 -2.20 15.62
N ASN A 35 9.77 -2.20 15.92
CA ASN A 35 8.74 -2.22 14.87
C ASN A 35 8.53 -0.81 14.30
N LEU A 36 9.23 -0.48 13.23
CA LEU A 36 9.11 0.82 12.54
C LEU A 36 7.77 0.99 11.83
N GLN A 37 7.08 -0.11 11.47
CA GLN A 37 5.77 -0.06 10.83
C GLN A 37 4.63 0.35 11.79
N ALA A 38 4.90 0.33 13.11
CA ALA A 38 3.96 0.80 14.13
C ALA A 38 4.08 2.32 14.41
N VAL A 39 5.04 3.02 13.80
CA VAL A 39 5.19 4.48 13.93
C VAL A 39 4.07 5.18 13.17
N GLY A 40 3.00 5.55 13.91
CA GLY A 40 1.82 6.20 13.35
C GLY A 40 2.11 7.60 12.79
N ARG A 41 1.18 8.09 11.95
CA ARG A 41 1.16 9.52 11.54
C ARG A 41 0.42 10.40 12.57
N ALA A 42 -0.19 9.79 13.60
CA ALA A 42 -0.97 10.53 14.59
C ALA A 42 -0.07 11.34 15.51
N GLU A 43 -0.51 12.53 15.83
CA GLU A 43 0.01 13.29 16.95
C GLU A 43 -0.40 12.61 18.26
N HIS A 44 0.54 12.38 19.15
CA HIS A 44 0.28 11.80 20.44
C HIS A 44 0.30 12.89 21.51
N SER A 45 -0.78 13.00 22.27
CA SER A 45 -0.81 13.84 23.46
C SER A 45 0.00 13.19 24.56
N ALA A 46 0.97 13.89 25.11
CA ALA A 46 1.73 13.44 26.27
C ALA A 46 1.12 14.09 27.53
N GLY A 47 0.56 13.26 28.43
CA GLY A 47 0.23 13.65 29.79
C GLY A 47 -1.26 13.80 30.10
N ALA A 48 -1.65 13.36 31.28
CA ALA A 48 -2.94 13.60 31.92
C ALA A 48 -2.77 14.77 32.91
N GLY A 49 -2.98 15.99 32.46
CA GLY A 49 -2.97 17.18 33.30
C GLY A 49 -3.45 18.38 32.51
N GLU A 50 -4.08 19.35 33.16
CA GLU A 50 -4.73 20.53 32.59
C GLU A 50 -3.75 21.58 31.98
N GLU A 51 -2.46 21.27 31.87
CA GLU A 51 -1.49 22.09 31.13
C GLU A 51 -1.45 21.64 29.65
N GLU A 52 -1.35 22.60 28.76
CA GLU A 52 -1.35 22.51 27.30
C GLU A 52 -0.61 21.27 26.80
N LEU A 53 -1.38 20.25 26.39
CA LEU A 53 -0.88 18.96 25.94
C LEU A 53 -0.04 19.15 24.68
N ALA A 54 1.28 19.11 24.81
CA ALA A 54 2.17 19.12 23.66
C ALA A 54 1.88 17.89 22.79
N THR A 55 1.24 18.12 21.66
CA THR A 55 1.07 17.09 20.62
C THR A 55 2.41 16.88 19.93
N PHE A 56 2.91 15.64 19.93
CA PHE A 56 4.15 15.36 19.25
C PHE A 56 3.95 14.25 18.22
N ASN A 57 4.59 14.39 17.05
CA ASN A 57 4.60 13.39 15.99
C ASN A 57 5.92 12.61 16.03
N LEU A 58 5.86 11.33 16.43
CA LEU A 58 7.07 10.51 16.56
C LEU A 58 7.88 10.42 15.24
N ARG A 59 7.23 10.58 14.08
CA ARG A 59 7.93 10.60 12.79
C ARG A 59 8.92 11.77 12.65
N ALA A 60 8.74 12.87 13.40
CA ALA A 60 9.66 14.00 13.39
C ALA A 60 11.05 13.67 13.97
N ALA A 61 11.15 12.60 14.78
CA ALA A 61 12.44 12.14 15.29
C ALA A 61 13.28 11.38 14.24
N PHE A 62 12.68 11.00 13.11
CA PHE A 62 13.40 10.33 12.03
C PHE A 62 13.83 11.37 10.99
N VAL A 63 15.08 11.76 11.06
CA VAL A 63 15.66 12.87 10.27
C VAL A 63 16.68 12.34 9.27
N ALA A 64 16.80 13.02 8.14
CA ALA A 64 17.89 12.78 7.21
C ALA A 64 19.22 13.35 7.76
N PRO A 65 20.36 12.68 7.55
CA PRO A 65 21.66 13.22 7.87
C PRO A 65 21.94 14.55 7.14
N PRO A 66 22.92 15.36 7.61
CA PRO A 66 23.34 16.57 6.90
C PRO A 66 23.66 16.28 5.42
N GLY A 67 23.17 17.14 4.51
CA GLY A 67 23.33 16.99 3.07
C GLY A 67 22.43 15.90 2.42
N LYS A 68 21.54 15.28 3.18
CA LYS A 68 20.57 14.29 2.69
C LYS A 68 19.13 14.76 2.89
N VAL A 69 18.22 14.08 2.19
CA VAL A 69 16.77 14.19 2.38
C VAL A 69 16.15 12.81 2.43
N LEU A 70 14.97 12.72 3.07
CA LEU A 70 14.08 11.59 2.99
C LEU A 70 13.11 11.77 1.82
N LEU A 71 12.86 10.69 1.09
CA LEU A 71 11.91 10.65 -0.01
C LEU A 71 10.97 9.47 0.21
N ALA A 72 9.67 9.75 0.35
CA ALA A 72 8.63 8.75 0.52
C ALA A 72 7.86 8.57 -0.79
N VAL A 73 7.68 7.32 -1.19
CA VAL A 73 6.89 6.95 -2.38
C VAL A 73 5.80 6.00 -1.93
N ASP A 74 4.54 6.46 -1.99
CA ASP A 74 3.37 5.79 -1.41
C ASP A 74 2.35 5.46 -2.49
N TYR A 75 1.88 4.21 -2.55
CA TYR A 75 0.81 3.83 -3.46
C TYR A 75 -0.52 4.50 -3.11
N SER A 76 -1.17 5.06 -4.10
CA SER A 76 -2.53 5.58 -3.93
C SER A 76 -3.54 4.43 -3.88
N GLN A 77 -3.89 3.97 -2.66
CA GLN A 77 -4.95 2.97 -2.40
C GLN A 77 -4.72 1.63 -3.12
N ILE A 78 -3.55 1.05 -2.97
CA ILE A 78 -3.14 -0.19 -3.65
C ILE A 78 -4.13 -1.34 -3.45
N GLU A 79 -4.67 -1.52 -2.24
CA GLU A 79 -5.61 -2.62 -1.95
C GLU A 79 -6.91 -2.49 -2.74
N LEU A 80 -7.42 -1.27 -2.93
CA LEU A 80 -8.61 -1.05 -3.76
C LEU A 80 -8.32 -1.28 -5.25
N ARG A 81 -7.12 -0.97 -5.70
CA ARG A 81 -6.68 -1.22 -7.08
C ARG A 81 -6.44 -2.71 -7.33
N THR A 82 -5.87 -3.42 -6.39
CA THR A 82 -5.76 -4.89 -6.45
C THR A 82 -7.15 -5.53 -6.42
N LEU A 83 -8.08 -5.03 -5.61
CA LEU A 83 -9.47 -5.50 -5.61
C LEU A 83 -10.12 -5.32 -6.98
N ALA A 84 -10.00 -4.14 -7.59
CA ALA A 84 -10.55 -3.87 -8.92
C ALA A 84 -9.95 -4.81 -9.98
N HIS A 85 -8.65 -5.07 -9.93
CA HIS A 85 -7.98 -6.03 -10.81
C HIS A 85 -8.52 -7.45 -10.63
N LEU A 86 -8.66 -7.90 -9.38
CA LEU A 86 -9.15 -9.25 -9.05
C LEU A 86 -10.62 -9.45 -9.40
N THR A 87 -11.45 -8.44 -9.20
CA THR A 87 -12.89 -8.48 -9.51
C THR A 87 -13.18 -8.33 -10.99
N ARG A 88 -12.30 -7.66 -11.74
CA ARG A 88 -12.52 -7.22 -13.13
C ARG A 88 -13.86 -6.52 -13.33
N ASP A 89 -14.34 -5.82 -12.30
CA ASP A 89 -15.55 -5.02 -12.38
C ASP A 89 -15.30 -3.76 -13.20
N GLU A 90 -15.96 -3.63 -14.34
CA GLU A 90 -15.71 -2.54 -15.30
C GLU A 90 -15.99 -1.15 -14.69
N LYS A 91 -17.07 -1.04 -13.90
CA LYS A 91 -17.42 0.24 -13.24
C LYS A 91 -16.38 0.61 -12.19
N LEU A 92 -15.95 -0.35 -11.36
CA LEU A 92 -14.91 -0.10 -10.35
C LEU A 92 -13.56 0.23 -11.01
N CYS A 93 -13.19 -0.50 -12.06
CA CYS A 93 -12.01 -0.18 -12.85
C CYS A 93 -12.11 1.21 -13.50
N GLY A 94 -13.28 1.57 -14.02
CA GLY A 94 -13.56 2.90 -14.59
C GLY A 94 -13.38 4.03 -13.59
N VAL A 95 -13.89 3.87 -12.35
CA VAL A 95 -13.70 4.82 -11.26
C VAL A 95 -12.21 5.04 -10.98
N LEU A 96 -11.44 3.96 -10.88
CA LEU A 96 -10.01 4.03 -10.54
C LEU A 96 -9.13 4.58 -11.67
N ARG A 97 -9.54 4.42 -12.93
CA ARG A 97 -8.87 5.06 -14.07
C ARG A 97 -9.12 6.57 -14.11
N VAL A 98 -10.37 6.98 -13.87
CA VAL A 98 -10.76 8.40 -13.87
C VAL A 98 -10.18 9.14 -12.66
N ALA A 99 -10.16 8.51 -11.49
CA ALA A 99 -9.59 9.11 -10.29
C ALA A 99 -8.09 9.38 -10.43
N GLY A 100 -7.38 8.57 -11.24
CA GLY A 100 -5.93 8.70 -11.38
C GLY A 100 -5.21 8.69 -10.02
N ASP A 101 -4.41 9.71 -9.77
CA ASP A 101 -3.68 9.94 -8.52
C ASP A 101 -4.26 11.07 -7.65
N GLY A 102 -5.20 11.86 -8.18
CA GLY A 102 -5.77 13.04 -7.50
C GLY A 102 -7.25 12.97 -7.15
N GLY A 103 -8.03 12.06 -7.77
CA GLY A 103 -9.46 11.97 -7.55
C GLY A 103 -9.86 11.24 -6.27
N ASP A 104 -10.98 11.65 -5.65
CA ASP A 104 -11.52 10.97 -4.47
C ASP A 104 -12.41 9.79 -4.86
N VAL A 105 -11.81 8.61 -4.90
CA VAL A 105 -12.47 7.34 -5.27
C VAL A 105 -13.68 7.06 -4.39
N PHE A 106 -13.64 7.37 -3.10
CA PHE A 106 -14.75 7.06 -2.19
C PHE A 106 -15.96 7.96 -2.41
N LYS A 107 -15.74 9.23 -2.76
CA LYS A 107 -16.82 10.12 -3.19
C LYS A 107 -17.46 9.61 -4.48
N MET A 108 -16.65 9.20 -5.45
CA MET A 108 -17.16 8.63 -6.71
C MET A 108 -17.97 7.33 -6.49
N ILE A 109 -17.46 6.43 -5.64
CA ILE A 109 -18.18 5.19 -5.28
C ILE A 109 -19.49 5.51 -4.57
N TRP A 110 -19.49 6.48 -3.64
CA TRP A 110 -20.70 6.92 -2.95
C TRP A 110 -21.77 7.39 -3.91
N ASN A 111 -21.42 8.29 -4.81
CA ASN A 111 -22.35 8.85 -5.80
C ASN A 111 -22.90 7.77 -6.72
N LEU A 112 -22.03 6.92 -7.28
CA LEU A 112 -22.45 5.82 -8.15
C LEU A 112 -23.38 4.83 -7.44
N SER A 113 -23.17 4.59 -6.15
CA SER A 113 -24.01 3.67 -5.38
C SER A 113 -25.42 4.23 -5.09
N ARG A 114 -25.67 5.49 -5.44
CA ARG A 114 -26.94 6.22 -5.27
C ARG A 114 -27.48 6.78 -6.58
N ASP A 115 -26.90 6.34 -7.71
CA ASP A 115 -27.28 6.82 -9.04
C ASP A 115 -27.16 8.36 -9.17
N ALA A 116 -26.27 8.98 -8.38
CA ALA A 116 -25.96 10.39 -8.43
C ALA A 116 -24.82 10.70 -9.43
N PRO A 117 -24.74 11.94 -9.98
CA PRO A 117 -23.61 12.38 -10.77
C PRO A 117 -22.27 12.16 -10.03
N ARG A 118 -21.21 11.77 -10.77
CA ARG A 118 -19.91 11.43 -10.18
C ARG A 118 -19.27 12.56 -9.38
N ASP A 119 -19.51 13.79 -9.78
CA ASP A 119 -19.00 15.04 -9.24
C ASP A 119 -19.94 15.70 -8.24
N ALA A 120 -21.10 15.08 -7.95
CA ALA A 120 -22.01 15.60 -6.93
C ALA A 120 -21.30 15.77 -5.59
N PRO A 121 -21.63 16.85 -4.84
CA PRO A 121 -21.03 17.08 -3.52
C PRO A 121 -21.28 15.91 -2.57
N VAL A 122 -20.24 15.46 -1.87
CA VAL A 122 -20.32 14.39 -0.88
C VAL A 122 -19.75 14.89 0.44
N SER A 123 -20.52 14.72 1.52
CA SER A 123 -20.09 15.09 2.86
C SER A 123 -18.88 14.25 3.31
N ALA A 124 -18.12 14.75 4.29
CA ALA A 124 -17.02 14.00 4.88
C ALA A 124 -17.50 12.69 5.54
N GLU A 125 -18.69 12.73 6.16
CA GLU A 125 -19.32 11.57 6.78
C GLU A 125 -19.70 10.50 5.75
N ASP A 126 -20.34 10.89 4.66
CA ASP A 126 -20.75 9.97 3.60
C ASP A 126 -19.56 9.36 2.88
N ARG A 127 -18.51 10.16 2.66
CA ARG A 127 -17.25 9.68 2.15
C ARG A 127 -16.63 8.63 3.07
N ASP A 128 -16.64 8.85 4.39
CA ASP A 128 -16.14 7.89 5.36
C ASP A 128 -17.00 6.62 5.42
N LYS A 129 -18.35 6.75 5.35
CA LYS A 129 -19.24 5.59 5.20
C LYS A 129 -18.93 4.77 3.96
N ALA A 130 -18.72 5.41 2.81
CA ALA A 130 -18.31 4.72 1.59
C ALA A 130 -16.98 3.97 1.79
N LYS A 131 -15.96 4.65 2.35
CA LYS A 131 -14.66 4.08 2.64
C LYS A 131 -14.76 2.85 3.55
N ARG A 132 -15.47 2.98 4.68
CA ARG A 132 -15.63 1.88 5.64
C ARG A 132 -16.43 0.71 5.05
N THR A 133 -17.44 0.98 4.22
CA THR A 133 -18.21 -0.07 3.54
C THR A 133 -17.36 -0.84 2.56
N VAL A 134 -16.61 -0.14 1.69
CA VAL A 134 -15.72 -0.78 0.70
C VAL A 134 -14.67 -1.63 1.38
N TYR A 135 -13.97 -1.09 2.38
CA TYR A 135 -12.97 -1.86 3.13
C TYR A 135 -13.58 -2.96 3.98
N GLY A 136 -14.79 -2.77 4.52
CA GLY A 136 -15.53 -3.83 5.20
C GLY A 136 -15.76 -5.04 4.30
N VAL A 137 -16.27 -4.81 3.10
CA VAL A 137 -16.48 -5.87 2.10
C VAL A 137 -15.14 -6.48 1.66
N LEU A 138 -14.14 -5.64 1.40
CA LEU A 138 -12.78 -6.07 1.02
C LEU A 138 -12.17 -7.04 2.04
N TYR A 139 -12.35 -6.76 3.32
CA TYR A 139 -11.85 -7.61 4.41
C TYR A 139 -12.85 -8.71 4.83
N GLY A 140 -13.91 -8.91 4.05
CA GLY A 140 -14.89 -9.96 4.28
C GLY A 140 -15.75 -9.76 5.54
N GLN A 141 -15.92 -8.52 6.00
CA GLN A 141 -16.85 -8.21 7.08
C GLN A 141 -18.29 -8.46 6.64
N GLY A 142 -19.08 -9.09 7.50
CA GLY A 142 -20.52 -9.22 7.30
C GLY A 142 -21.28 -7.98 7.76
N VAL A 143 -22.61 -8.02 7.56
CA VAL A 143 -23.53 -6.92 7.93
C VAL A 143 -23.36 -6.48 9.38
N ALA A 144 -23.33 -7.42 10.33
CA ALA A 144 -23.20 -7.11 11.76
C ALA A 144 -21.89 -6.36 12.09
N GLY A 145 -20.75 -6.83 11.56
CA GLY A 145 -19.47 -6.16 11.80
C GLY A 145 -19.37 -4.79 11.14
N LEU A 146 -20.05 -4.58 10.00
CA LEU A 146 -20.14 -3.26 9.38
C LEU A 146 -21.05 -2.33 10.19
N ALA A 147 -22.20 -2.82 10.69
CA ALA A 147 -23.11 -2.06 11.53
C ALA A 147 -22.44 -1.54 12.81
N GLU A 148 -21.71 -2.40 13.50
CA GLU A 148 -20.90 -2.04 14.66
C GLU A 148 -19.87 -0.95 14.32
N LYS A 149 -19.12 -1.14 13.24
CA LYS A 149 -18.06 -0.21 12.82
C LYS A 149 -18.57 1.16 12.38
N LEU A 150 -19.81 1.22 11.84
CA LEU A 150 -20.47 2.45 11.43
C LEU A 150 -21.37 3.05 12.52
N ALA A 151 -21.52 2.37 13.65
CA ALA A 151 -22.47 2.72 14.72
C ALA A 151 -23.90 2.95 14.16
N CYS A 152 -24.37 2.03 13.29
CA CYS A 152 -25.68 2.11 12.65
C CYS A 152 -26.47 0.80 12.78
N SER A 153 -27.75 0.79 12.37
CA SER A 153 -28.55 -0.43 12.37
C SER A 153 -28.06 -1.45 11.36
N THR A 154 -28.35 -2.73 11.61
CA THR A 154 -28.03 -3.83 10.69
C THR A 154 -28.71 -3.64 9.33
N ASP A 155 -29.93 -3.07 9.29
CA ASP A 155 -30.64 -2.77 8.04
C ASP A 155 -29.95 -1.67 7.24
N ALA A 156 -29.46 -0.62 7.90
CA ALA A 156 -28.67 0.43 7.26
C ALA A 156 -27.35 -0.13 6.69
N ALA A 157 -26.61 -0.92 7.46
CA ALA A 157 -25.38 -1.56 7.00
C ALA A 157 -25.64 -2.52 5.83
N LYS A 158 -26.72 -3.31 5.88
CA LYS A 158 -27.15 -4.17 4.78
C LYS A 158 -27.47 -3.35 3.53
N GLY A 159 -28.22 -2.26 3.66
CA GLY A 159 -28.54 -1.35 2.56
C GLY A 159 -27.29 -0.81 1.85
N LEU A 160 -26.24 -0.47 2.61
CA LEU A 160 -24.95 0.00 2.07
C LEU A 160 -24.22 -1.10 1.28
N ILE A 161 -24.18 -2.33 1.82
CA ILE A 161 -23.55 -3.48 1.14
C ILE A 161 -24.33 -3.84 -0.13
N ASP A 162 -25.67 -3.87 -0.05
CA ASP A 162 -26.54 -4.18 -1.19
C ASP A 162 -26.39 -3.13 -2.29
N ALA A 163 -26.31 -1.84 -1.95
CA ALA A 163 -26.06 -0.76 -2.88
C ALA A 163 -24.70 -0.93 -3.56
N LEU A 164 -23.64 -1.23 -2.80
CA LEU A 164 -22.32 -1.48 -3.33
C LEU A 164 -22.30 -2.66 -4.32
N PHE A 165 -22.96 -3.78 -3.98
CA PHE A 165 -23.02 -4.95 -4.85
C PHE A 165 -23.92 -4.76 -6.08
N ARG A 166 -24.97 -3.93 -6.01
CA ARG A 166 -25.74 -3.55 -7.20
C ARG A 166 -24.91 -2.71 -8.15
N THR A 167 -24.16 -1.78 -7.62
CA THR A 167 -23.30 -0.88 -8.41
C THR A 167 -22.12 -1.62 -9.03
N PHE A 168 -21.51 -2.54 -8.29
CA PHE A 168 -20.33 -3.31 -8.67
C PHE A 168 -20.59 -4.82 -8.62
N PRO A 169 -21.33 -5.38 -9.60
CA PRO A 169 -21.71 -6.79 -9.58
C PRO A 169 -20.51 -7.74 -9.68
N GLY A 170 -19.41 -7.31 -10.29
CA GLY A 170 -18.14 -8.05 -10.30
C GLY A 170 -17.57 -8.26 -8.90
N LEU A 171 -17.72 -7.28 -8.02
CA LEU A 171 -17.31 -7.40 -6.63
C LEU A 171 -18.11 -8.49 -5.90
N LYS A 172 -19.43 -8.55 -6.10
CA LYS A 172 -20.27 -9.60 -5.51
C LYS A 172 -19.84 -10.99 -6.00
N ARG A 173 -19.67 -11.13 -7.32
CA ARG A 173 -19.20 -12.42 -7.91
C ARG A 173 -17.86 -12.85 -7.33
N PHE A 174 -16.91 -11.94 -7.21
CA PHE A 174 -15.60 -12.21 -6.63
C PHE A 174 -15.68 -12.69 -5.18
N VAL A 175 -16.52 -12.04 -4.34
CA VAL A 175 -16.72 -12.47 -2.94
C VAL A 175 -17.27 -13.90 -2.87
N VAL A 176 -18.30 -14.20 -3.68
CA VAL A 176 -18.91 -15.54 -3.71
C VAL A 176 -17.90 -16.58 -4.19
N ALA A 177 -17.29 -16.36 -5.35
CA ALA A 177 -16.32 -17.30 -5.94
C ALA A 177 -15.10 -17.54 -5.04
N THR A 178 -14.62 -16.49 -4.35
CA THR A 178 -13.50 -16.63 -3.39
C THR A 178 -13.87 -17.56 -2.24
N LYS A 179 -15.06 -17.42 -1.67
CA LYS A 179 -15.53 -18.29 -0.57
C LYS A 179 -15.72 -19.73 -1.02
N GLU A 180 -16.33 -19.93 -2.19
CA GLU A 180 -16.53 -21.26 -2.78
C GLU A 180 -15.20 -21.96 -3.05
N ARG A 181 -14.25 -21.25 -3.70
CA ARG A 181 -12.92 -21.77 -3.95
C ARG A 181 -12.17 -22.10 -2.65
N ALA A 182 -12.23 -21.22 -1.65
CA ALA A 182 -11.60 -21.44 -0.35
C ALA A 182 -12.13 -22.71 0.35
N ARG A 183 -13.44 -22.95 0.28
CA ARG A 183 -14.05 -24.17 0.83
C ARG A 183 -13.62 -25.42 0.05
N ALA A 184 -13.55 -25.34 -1.27
CA ALA A 184 -13.17 -26.47 -2.12
C ALA A 184 -11.67 -26.82 -1.98
N THR A 185 -10.78 -25.81 -1.98
CA THR A 185 -9.32 -26.03 -1.97
C THR A 185 -8.68 -25.96 -0.58
N LYS A 186 -9.45 -25.54 0.45
CA LYS A 186 -8.98 -25.34 1.83
C LYS A 186 -7.81 -24.34 1.94
N SER A 187 -7.65 -23.53 0.91
CA SER A 187 -6.57 -22.56 0.80
C SER A 187 -7.01 -21.30 0.04
N ALA A 188 -6.27 -20.20 0.21
CA ALA A 188 -6.34 -19.03 -0.65
C ALA A 188 -5.09 -19.02 -1.55
N GLU A 189 -5.30 -18.98 -2.86
CA GLU A 189 -4.24 -18.94 -3.87
C GLU A 189 -4.18 -17.56 -4.50
N LEU A 190 -3.01 -16.93 -4.43
CA LEU A 190 -2.75 -15.62 -5.02
C LEU A 190 -2.44 -15.73 -6.53
N PRO A 191 -2.60 -14.63 -7.30
CA PRO A 191 -2.19 -14.60 -8.72
C PRO A 191 -0.71 -14.94 -8.95
N SER A 192 0.15 -14.73 -7.94
CA SER A 192 1.58 -15.12 -7.96
C SER A 192 1.82 -16.62 -7.80
N GLY A 193 0.78 -17.43 -7.59
CA GLY A 193 0.89 -18.86 -7.29
C GLY A 193 1.19 -19.17 -5.82
N ARG A 194 1.32 -18.17 -4.96
CA ARG A 194 1.51 -18.37 -3.52
C ARG A 194 0.21 -18.80 -2.85
N HIS A 195 0.27 -19.85 -2.01
CA HIS A 195 -0.86 -20.40 -1.30
C HIS A 195 -0.82 -20.09 0.19
N ARG A 196 -2.01 -19.87 0.77
CA ARG A 196 -2.20 -19.81 2.21
C ARG A 196 -3.22 -20.85 2.64
N PRO A 197 -2.86 -21.85 3.46
CA PRO A 197 -3.81 -22.75 4.09
C PRO A 197 -4.83 -22.00 4.94
N LEU A 198 -6.07 -22.49 4.96
CA LEU A 198 -7.19 -21.89 5.71
C LEU A 198 -7.74 -22.88 6.75
N PRO A 199 -7.01 -23.12 7.83
CA PRO A 199 -7.53 -23.96 8.91
C PRO A 199 -8.83 -23.33 9.44
N GLY A 200 -9.81 -24.18 9.72
CA GLY A 200 -11.14 -23.73 10.17
C GLY A 200 -12.16 -23.49 9.05
N ILE A 201 -11.80 -23.61 7.76
CA ILE A 201 -12.77 -23.45 6.66
C ILE A 201 -13.87 -24.53 6.68
N ASP A 202 -13.57 -25.72 7.21
CA ASP A 202 -14.49 -26.86 7.37
C ASP A 202 -14.98 -27.01 8.82
N ALA A 203 -14.67 -26.08 9.73
CA ALA A 203 -15.03 -26.21 11.14
C ALA A 203 -16.55 -26.33 11.31
N ALA A 204 -17.01 -27.11 12.28
CA ALA A 204 -18.42 -27.21 12.63
C ALA A 204 -19.01 -25.86 13.09
N ALA A 205 -18.19 -25.06 13.80
CA ALA A 205 -18.59 -23.71 14.26
C ALA A 205 -18.68 -22.72 13.09
N ALA A 206 -19.84 -22.09 12.92
CA ALA A 206 -20.07 -21.10 11.86
C ALA A 206 -19.14 -19.87 11.97
N SER A 207 -18.78 -19.46 13.19
CA SER A 207 -17.84 -18.36 13.44
C SER A 207 -16.43 -18.66 12.91
N ALA A 208 -15.93 -19.88 13.12
CA ALA A 208 -14.62 -20.31 12.61
C ALA A 208 -14.61 -20.37 11.07
N ARG A 209 -15.68 -20.89 10.45
CA ARG A 209 -15.81 -20.85 8.98
C ARG A 209 -15.82 -19.43 8.44
N ALA A 210 -16.61 -18.54 9.05
CA ALA A 210 -16.67 -17.13 8.65
C ALA A 210 -15.32 -16.42 8.81
N GLU A 211 -14.55 -16.76 9.83
CA GLU A 211 -13.19 -16.23 10.03
C GLU A 211 -12.24 -16.73 8.93
N ALA A 212 -12.29 -18.01 8.57
CA ALA A 212 -11.48 -18.57 7.49
C ALA A 212 -11.84 -17.94 6.12
N GLU A 213 -13.12 -17.70 5.84
CA GLU A 213 -13.56 -16.96 4.65
C GLU A 213 -13.05 -15.53 4.61
N ARG A 214 -13.06 -14.81 5.75
CA ARG A 214 -12.45 -13.48 5.85
C ARG A 214 -10.94 -13.53 5.59
N LYS A 215 -10.25 -14.53 6.13
CA LYS A 215 -8.81 -14.76 5.87
C LYS A 215 -8.55 -15.02 4.39
N ALA A 216 -9.43 -15.74 3.68
CA ALA A 216 -9.32 -15.94 2.24
C ALA A 216 -9.38 -14.61 1.47
N MET A 217 -10.44 -13.83 1.71
CA MET A 217 -10.64 -12.53 1.07
C MET A 217 -9.44 -11.60 1.31
N ASN A 218 -9.06 -11.47 2.57
CA ASN A 218 -7.95 -10.61 2.97
C ASN A 218 -6.61 -11.05 2.34
N THR A 219 -6.39 -12.36 2.25
CA THR A 219 -5.17 -12.90 1.64
C THR A 219 -5.07 -12.53 0.17
N LEU A 220 -6.14 -12.66 -0.59
CA LEU A 220 -6.12 -12.31 -2.01
C LEU A 220 -5.77 -10.84 -2.24
N VAL A 221 -6.38 -9.92 -1.50
CA VAL A 221 -6.17 -8.49 -1.72
C VAL A 221 -4.84 -8.02 -1.12
N GLN A 222 -4.64 -8.24 0.17
CA GLN A 222 -3.40 -7.81 0.84
C GLN A 222 -2.17 -8.56 0.35
N GLY A 223 -2.32 -9.85 0.05
CA GLY A 223 -1.23 -10.66 -0.46
C GLY A 223 -0.77 -10.20 -1.84
N THR A 224 -1.72 -9.89 -2.74
CA THR A 224 -1.38 -9.35 -4.07
C THR A 224 -0.68 -7.99 -3.93
N ALA A 225 -1.18 -7.11 -3.07
CA ALA A 225 -0.52 -5.83 -2.78
C ALA A 225 0.90 -6.02 -2.20
N ALA A 226 1.08 -6.99 -1.30
CA ALA A 226 2.39 -7.32 -0.74
C ALA A 226 3.36 -7.87 -1.79
N ASP A 227 2.89 -8.71 -2.70
CA ASP A 227 3.70 -9.23 -3.81
C ASP A 227 4.12 -8.10 -4.77
N MET A 228 3.22 -7.14 -5.04
CA MET A 228 3.55 -5.94 -5.82
C MET A 228 4.63 -5.09 -5.12
N MET A 229 4.48 -4.85 -3.82
CA MET A 229 5.47 -4.08 -3.04
C MET A 229 6.84 -4.75 -3.05
N LYS A 230 6.90 -6.07 -2.83
CA LYS A 230 8.16 -6.82 -2.88
C LYS A 230 8.78 -6.81 -4.27
N THR A 231 7.97 -6.93 -5.31
CA THR A 231 8.44 -6.82 -6.70
C THR A 231 8.99 -5.43 -7.00
N ALA A 232 8.35 -4.37 -6.50
CA ALA A 232 8.86 -3.01 -6.64
C ALA A 232 10.23 -2.83 -6.00
N MET A 233 10.41 -3.36 -4.77
CA MET A 233 11.70 -3.35 -4.08
C MET A 233 12.77 -4.14 -4.84
N ALA A 234 12.44 -5.33 -5.32
CA ALA A 234 13.36 -6.15 -6.12
C ALA A 234 13.78 -5.43 -7.42
N ARG A 235 12.85 -4.78 -8.11
CA ARG A 235 13.14 -3.95 -9.30
C ARG A 235 14.03 -2.77 -8.98
N TRP A 236 13.79 -2.10 -7.85
CA TRP A 236 14.66 -1.02 -7.39
C TRP A 236 16.10 -1.51 -7.22
N PHE A 237 16.30 -2.58 -6.45
CA PHE A 237 17.64 -3.14 -6.24
C PHE A 237 18.29 -3.60 -7.54
N ALA A 238 17.55 -4.25 -8.44
CA ALA A 238 18.07 -4.64 -9.75
C ALA A 238 18.50 -3.45 -10.62
N ALA A 239 17.78 -2.33 -10.52
CA ALA A 239 18.07 -1.12 -11.31
C ALA A 239 19.31 -0.34 -10.80
N ILE A 240 19.59 -0.40 -9.48
CA ILE A 240 20.74 0.28 -8.89
C ILE A 240 21.97 -0.61 -8.73
N SER A 241 21.81 -1.93 -8.83
CA SER A 241 22.96 -2.86 -8.77
C SER A 241 23.79 -2.77 -10.04
N PRO A 242 25.13 -2.75 -9.95
CA PRO A 242 25.98 -2.86 -11.13
C PRO A 242 25.63 -4.16 -11.87
N ALA A 243 25.59 -4.09 -13.22
CA ALA A 243 25.39 -5.29 -14.02
C ALA A 243 26.45 -6.34 -13.61
N PRO A 244 26.06 -7.61 -13.39
CA PRO A 244 27.05 -8.65 -13.13
C PRO A 244 28.05 -8.66 -14.29
N ALA A 245 29.34 -8.56 -13.99
CA ALA A 245 30.36 -8.75 -15.00
C ALA A 245 30.02 -10.07 -15.71
N ALA A 246 29.93 -10.02 -17.03
CA ALA A 246 29.53 -11.16 -17.85
C ALA A 246 30.44 -12.36 -17.59
N SER A 247 30.09 -13.19 -16.61
CA SER A 247 30.62 -14.53 -16.46
C SER A 247 29.79 -15.42 -17.39
N ALA A 248 30.41 -15.86 -18.46
CA ALA A 248 29.90 -16.91 -19.33
C ALA A 248 29.47 -18.12 -18.48
N SER A 249 28.27 -18.66 -18.81
CA SER A 249 27.70 -19.89 -18.27
C SER A 249 26.82 -19.75 -17.01
N ALA A 250 25.58 -19.34 -17.23
CA ALA A 250 24.44 -19.89 -16.47
C ALA A 250 23.22 -19.89 -17.38
N SER A 251 22.72 -21.07 -17.67
CA SER A 251 21.53 -21.32 -18.48
C SER A 251 20.32 -20.54 -17.95
N ALA A 252 19.76 -19.72 -18.82
CA ALA A 252 18.62 -18.86 -18.57
C ALA A 252 17.39 -19.68 -18.19
N ILE A 253 16.81 -19.38 -17.05
CA ILE A 253 15.37 -19.54 -16.83
C ILE A 253 14.71 -18.30 -17.42
N SER A 254 14.20 -18.41 -18.63
CA SER A 254 13.41 -17.37 -19.29
C SER A 254 12.00 -17.37 -18.74
N PRO A 255 11.49 -16.29 -18.15
CA PRO A 255 10.06 -16.03 -18.14
C PRO A 255 9.73 -15.35 -19.48
N GLY A 256 8.76 -15.95 -20.17
CA GLY A 256 8.33 -15.64 -21.52
C GLY A 256 8.17 -14.18 -21.89
N GLY A 257 8.39 -13.95 -23.16
CA GLY A 257 8.50 -12.74 -23.91
C GLY A 257 7.61 -11.58 -23.54
N ALA A 258 8.23 -10.40 -23.56
CA ALA A 258 7.54 -9.14 -23.72
C ALA A 258 8.44 -8.18 -24.50
N GLU A 259 7.84 -7.69 -25.56
CA GLU A 259 8.34 -6.72 -26.53
C GLU A 259 8.84 -5.41 -25.92
N GLY A 260 9.92 -4.87 -26.50
CA GLY A 260 10.27 -3.45 -26.59
C GLY A 260 10.25 -2.64 -25.31
N ASP A 261 11.19 -2.87 -24.40
CA ASP A 261 11.29 -2.11 -23.16
C ASP A 261 12.19 -0.87 -23.31
N ALA A 262 11.57 0.30 -23.08
CA ALA A 262 12.25 1.58 -22.82
C ALA A 262 13.12 1.55 -21.53
N HIS A 263 13.63 0.40 -21.16
CA HIS A 263 14.47 0.19 -19.96
C HIS A 263 15.95 0.49 -20.19
N ALA A 264 16.37 0.65 -21.44
CA ALA A 264 17.80 0.85 -21.77
C ALA A 264 18.36 2.20 -21.31
N ASP A 265 17.50 3.23 -21.15
CA ASP A 265 17.95 4.60 -20.90
C ASP A 265 18.20 4.93 -19.41
N VAL A 266 17.62 4.16 -18.47
CA VAL A 266 17.78 4.41 -17.04
C VAL A 266 19.08 3.81 -16.47
N ARG A 267 19.71 2.86 -17.19
CA ARG A 267 20.92 2.13 -16.73
C ARG A 267 22.23 2.89 -16.92
N GLY A 268 22.24 4.00 -17.63
CA GLY A 268 23.48 4.58 -18.15
C GLY A 268 24.19 5.66 -17.33
N LYS A 269 23.53 6.32 -16.36
CA LYS A 269 24.09 7.55 -15.76
C LYS A 269 23.85 7.79 -14.26
N ALA A 270 23.31 6.84 -13.52
CA ALA A 270 23.11 7.04 -12.08
C ALA A 270 24.24 6.42 -11.27
N ASP A 271 24.85 7.19 -10.39
CA ASP A 271 25.64 6.65 -9.28
C ASP A 271 24.66 6.01 -8.28
N PRO A 272 24.55 4.66 -8.24
CA PRO A 272 23.57 3.98 -7.40
C PRO A 272 23.90 4.10 -5.90
N THR A 273 25.08 4.59 -5.56
CA THR A 273 25.56 4.66 -4.18
C THR A 273 25.01 5.84 -3.41
N ARG A 274 24.31 6.79 -4.07
CA ARG A 274 23.81 8.01 -3.45
C ARG A 274 22.38 7.90 -2.92
N ALA A 275 21.65 6.84 -3.25
CA ALA A 275 20.28 6.62 -2.77
C ALA A 275 20.16 5.26 -2.07
N ARG A 276 19.51 5.23 -0.92
CA ARG A 276 19.26 4.02 -0.14
C ARG A 276 17.79 3.85 0.11
N LEU A 277 17.24 2.67 -0.15
CA LEU A 277 15.94 2.27 0.39
C LEU A 277 16.17 1.93 1.86
N ILE A 278 15.61 2.75 2.76
CA ILE A 278 15.84 2.65 4.21
C ILE A 278 14.70 1.98 4.96
N ALA A 279 13.47 2.07 4.45
CA ALA A 279 12.33 1.40 5.08
C ALA A 279 11.19 1.11 4.09
N GLN A 280 10.36 0.13 4.44
CA GLN A 280 9.08 -0.15 3.81
C GLN A 280 8.00 -0.07 4.89
N ILE A 281 7.05 0.85 4.76
CA ILE A 281 6.02 1.14 5.76
C ILE A 281 4.65 1.03 5.10
N HIS A 282 3.90 -0.03 5.40
CA HIS A 282 2.61 -0.32 4.77
C HIS A 282 2.71 -0.37 3.23
N ASP A 283 2.23 0.65 2.55
CA ASP A 283 2.23 0.78 1.09
C ASP A 283 3.25 1.84 0.60
N GLU A 284 4.16 2.27 1.48
CA GLU A 284 5.17 3.32 1.28
C GLU A 284 6.58 2.72 1.25
N LEU A 285 7.42 3.18 0.33
CA LEU A 285 8.87 3.00 0.34
C LEU A 285 9.53 4.31 0.76
N LEU A 286 10.42 4.23 1.75
CA LEU A 286 11.16 5.38 2.26
C LEU A 286 12.62 5.27 1.83
N PHE A 287 13.10 6.32 1.17
CA PHE A 287 14.48 6.44 0.66
C PHE A 287 15.22 7.56 1.37
N GLU A 288 16.53 7.43 1.47
CA GLU A 288 17.47 8.48 1.80
C GLU A 288 18.32 8.77 0.58
N CYS A 289 18.45 10.02 0.16
CA CYS A 289 19.28 10.41 -0.97
C CYS A 289 19.93 11.79 -0.75
N ASP A 290 20.90 12.16 -1.61
CA ASP A 290 21.53 13.47 -1.56
C ASP A 290 20.52 14.60 -1.75
N ASP A 291 20.66 15.69 -1.00
CA ASP A 291 19.88 16.91 -1.12
C ASP A 291 20.32 17.73 -2.35
N ALA A 292 20.14 17.15 -3.51
CA ALA A 292 20.43 17.75 -4.79
C ALA A 292 19.26 17.49 -5.74
N ARG A 293 18.79 18.52 -6.47
CA ARG A 293 17.64 18.46 -7.38
C ARG A 293 17.69 17.25 -8.32
N GLU A 294 18.85 17.05 -8.95
CA GLU A 294 19.03 15.97 -9.90
C GLU A 294 18.92 14.59 -9.24
N CYS A 295 19.52 14.42 -8.06
CA CYS A 295 19.45 13.17 -7.29
C CYS A 295 18.02 12.88 -6.86
N VAL A 296 17.34 13.84 -6.25
CA VAL A 296 15.95 13.71 -5.79
C VAL A 296 15.01 13.33 -6.94
N ASN A 297 15.10 14.04 -8.07
CA ASN A 297 14.25 13.76 -9.24
C ASN A 297 14.53 12.37 -9.84
N ARG A 298 15.79 11.95 -9.88
CA ARG A 298 16.19 10.63 -10.40
C ARG A 298 15.67 9.51 -9.51
N VAL A 299 15.84 9.63 -8.18
CA VAL A 299 15.34 8.65 -7.22
C VAL A 299 13.82 8.55 -7.30
N ALA A 300 13.13 9.70 -7.37
CA ALA A 300 11.68 9.76 -7.50
C ALA A 300 11.19 9.08 -8.77
N ALA A 301 11.81 9.38 -9.92
CA ALA A 301 11.44 8.80 -11.21
C ALA A 301 11.66 7.28 -11.24
N LEU A 302 12.80 6.81 -10.75
CA LEU A 302 13.11 5.37 -10.69
C LEU A 302 12.17 4.62 -9.75
N ALA A 303 11.95 5.14 -8.54
CA ALA A 303 11.05 4.53 -7.57
C ALA A 303 9.62 4.47 -8.12
N LYS A 304 9.14 5.56 -8.75
CA LYS A 304 7.84 5.60 -9.43
C LYS A 304 7.72 4.50 -10.49
N VAL A 305 8.69 4.35 -11.38
CA VAL A 305 8.68 3.30 -12.42
C VAL A 305 8.69 1.91 -11.79
N CYS A 306 9.54 1.65 -10.78
CA CYS A 306 9.62 0.37 -10.09
C CYS A 306 8.30 -0.02 -9.42
N MET A 307 7.61 0.93 -8.80
CA MET A 307 6.35 0.71 -8.11
C MET A 307 5.17 0.59 -9.10
N GLU A 308 4.97 1.57 -9.98
CA GLU A 308 3.82 1.59 -10.88
C GLU A 308 3.82 0.42 -11.90
N ARG A 309 4.99 -0.13 -12.20
CA ARG A 309 5.15 -1.30 -13.08
C ARG A 309 5.44 -2.60 -12.34
N ALA A 310 5.24 -2.65 -11.02
CA ALA A 310 5.52 -3.85 -10.24
C ALA A 310 4.72 -5.08 -10.69
N ALA A 311 3.51 -4.89 -11.20
CA ALA A 311 2.68 -5.95 -11.75
C ALA A 311 1.82 -5.46 -12.92
N LYS A 312 1.41 -6.39 -13.79
CA LYS A 312 0.40 -6.11 -14.84
C LYS A 312 -0.99 -6.18 -14.21
N VAL A 313 -1.57 -5.05 -13.89
CA VAL A 313 -2.92 -4.93 -13.33
C VAL A 313 -3.84 -4.16 -14.28
N SER A 314 -5.16 -4.36 -14.15
CA SER A 314 -6.17 -3.79 -15.06
C SER A 314 -6.47 -2.31 -14.85
N VAL A 315 -5.89 -1.71 -13.82
CA VAL A 315 -6.05 -0.29 -13.47
C VAL A 315 -4.67 0.33 -13.17
N PRO A 316 -4.48 1.64 -13.39
CA PRO A 316 -3.25 2.30 -12.99
C PRO A 316 -2.97 2.14 -11.48
N THR A 317 -1.71 2.07 -11.10
CA THR A 317 -1.26 2.02 -9.70
C THR A 317 -0.36 3.22 -9.39
N PRO A 318 -0.90 4.46 -9.45
CA PRO A 318 -0.10 5.65 -9.27
C PRO A 318 0.47 5.73 -7.86
N VAL A 319 1.64 6.33 -7.75
CA VAL A 319 2.30 6.63 -6.48
C VAL A 319 2.40 8.13 -6.26
N LYS A 320 2.34 8.53 -4.99
CA LYS A 320 2.62 9.91 -4.54
C LYS A 320 4.03 9.97 -4.02
N VAL A 321 4.75 11.02 -4.39
CA VAL A 321 6.11 11.26 -3.94
C VAL A 321 6.13 12.48 -3.05
N SER A 322 6.66 12.31 -1.84
CA SER A 322 6.88 13.40 -0.88
C SER A 322 8.33 13.41 -0.44
N VAL A 323 8.87 14.60 -0.15
CA VAL A 323 10.27 14.80 0.22
C VAL A 323 10.34 15.71 1.44
N GLY A 324 11.28 15.47 2.35
CA GLY A 324 11.48 16.28 3.55
C GLY A 324 12.82 16.04 4.23
N ARG A 325 13.12 16.88 5.22
CA ARG A 325 14.28 16.69 6.10
C ARG A 325 14.00 15.70 7.21
N ASP A 326 12.75 15.53 7.57
CA ASP A 326 12.26 14.54 8.52
C ASP A 326 11.01 13.83 7.96
N TRP A 327 10.66 12.71 8.57
CA TRP A 327 9.55 11.88 8.09
C TRP A 327 8.15 12.45 8.41
N ALA A 328 8.03 13.42 9.34
CA ALA A 328 6.76 14.03 9.70
C ALA A 328 6.35 15.18 8.78
N THR A 329 7.33 16.01 8.33
CA THR A 329 7.09 17.27 7.60
C THR A 329 7.42 17.16 6.12
N MET A 330 7.09 16.02 5.50
CA MET A 330 7.31 15.82 4.07
C MET A 330 6.29 16.58 3.22
N THR A 331 6.76 17.24 2.18
CA THR A 331 5.93 17.95 1.21
C THR A 331 5.91 17.24 -0.15
N PRO A 332 4.87 17.45 -1.00
CA PRO A 332 4.85 16.89 -2.35
C PRO A 332 6.11 17.29 -3.13
N LEU A 333 6.62 16.36 -3.98
CA LEU A 333 7.85 16.57 -4.76
C LEU A 333 7.84 17.87 -5.55
N GLY A 334 6.71 18.28 -6.14
CA GLY A 334 6.60 19.53 -6.90
C GLY A 334 6.88 20.77 -6.05
N GLU A 335 6.29 20.84 -4.86
CA GLU A 335 6.50 21.94 -3.91
C GLU A 335 7.94 21.92 -3.37
N PHE A 336 8.45 20.74 -3.04
CA PHE A 336 9.82 20.60 -2.54
C PHE A 336 10.86 21.02 -3.59
N SER A 337 10.65 20.66 -4.86
CA SER A 337 11.57 20.97 -5.94
C SER A 337 11.64 22.50 -6.23
N ALA A 338 10.60 23.26 -5.88
CA ALA A 338 10.60 24.70 -6.05
C ALA A 338 11.72 25.40 -5.26
N ARG A 339 12.16 24.83 -4.13
CA ARG A 339 13.28 25.39 -3.32
C ARG A 339 14.64 25.40 -4.03
N TYR A 340 14.82 24.57 -5.09
CA TYR A 340 16.07 24.55 -5.86
C TYR A 340 16.14 25.64 -6.93
N GLY A 341 15.13 26.53 -7.01
CA GLY A 341 15.03 27.56 -8.05
C GLY A 341 14.58 26.98 -9.41
N THR A 342 14.16 27.86 -10.29
CA THR A 342 13.96 27.53 -11.72
C THR A 342 15.35 27.49 -12.37
N ALA A 343 15.68 26.38 -13.03
CA ALA A 343 16.91 26.27 -13.82
C ALA A 343 16.76 27.09 -15.09
#